data_c69cdb56321348426a96bce3307cd725
#
_entry.id   c69cdb56321348426a96bce3307cd725
#
_cell.length_a   1.000
_cell.length_b   1.000
_cell.length_c   1.000
_cell.angle_alpha   90.00
_cell.angle_beta   90.00
_cell.angle_gamma   90.00
#
_symmetry.space_group_name_H-M   'P 1'
#
loop_
_entity.id
_entity.type
_entity.pdbx_description
1 polymer ?
#
loop_
_entity_poly.entity_id
_entity_poly.type
_entity_poly.pdbx_seq_one_letter_code
_entity_poly.pdbx_strand_id
1 'polypeptide(L)'
;TTNPPNAEVRWSVENAGIATVNETTGEITAVAAGTTTVMGTIDGGDPVTITVTVNGQQKPFIILAEEELNLSVGDRYQLTYEVSSEDVEVEWTSSDTTKATVNRNGQIEAIAEGENVTITGRIVGGAEEDKVTCTVTIRPKQEETAPEISLQEASLKLLEGSEVTLNYK
;
A
#
# COMPACT_ATOMS: atom_id res chain seq x y z
N THR A 1 32.46 -2.81 -31.78
CA THR A 1 33.60 -2.53 -32.68
C THR A 1 33.38 -3.21 -33.99
N THR A 2 33.55 -2.50 -35.11
CA THR A 2 33.43 -3.03 -36.47
C THR A 2 34.80 -3.44 -37.01
N ASN A 3 34.84 -4.42 -37.91
CA ASN A 3 36.04 -4.78 -38.67
C ASN A 3 35.64 -4.81 -40.17
N PRO A 4 36.13 -3.90 -41.03
CA PRO A 4 37.15 -2.86 -40.74
C PRO A 4 36.68 -1.78 -39.74
N PRO A 5 37.62 -1.09 -39.08
CA PRO A 5 37.28 0.02 -38.18
C PRO A 5 36.51 1.10 -38.97
N ASN A 6 35.43 1.65 -38.34
CA ASN A 6 34.56 2.68 -38.92
C ASN A 6 33.65 2.18 -40.08
N ALA A 7 33.43 0.87 -40.26
CA ALA A 7 32.38 0.41 -41.14
C ALA A 7 31.00 0.93 -40.66
N GLU A 8 30.21 1.44 -41.60
CA GLU A 8 28.85 1.87 -41.32
C GLU A 8 27.97 0.66 -40.97
N VAL A 9 27.33 0.68 -39.84
CA VAL A 9 26.36 -0.35 -39.43
C VAL A 9 24.97 0.13 -39.78
N ARG A 10 24.19 -0.71 -40.43
CA ARG A 10 22.75 -0.50 -40.68
C ARG A 10 21.96 -1.37 -39.73
N TRP A 11 21.08 -0.73 -38.98
CA TRP A 11 20.25 -1.40 -37.98
C TRP A 11 18.82 -1.60 -38.51
N SER A 12 18.24 -2.73 -38.19
CA SER A 12 16.84 -3.05 -38.48
C SER A 12 16.21 -3.83 -37.33
N VAL A 13 14.89 -3.84 -37.26
CA VAL A 13 14.13 -4.59 -36.24
C VAL A 13 13.08 -5.45 -36.93
N GLU A 14 12.90 -6.66 -36.45
CA GLU A 14 11.94 -7.62 -37.00
C GLU A 14 10.48 -7.18 -36.79
N ASN A 15 10.15 -6.64 -35.59
CA ASN A 15 8.81 -6.16 -35.25
C ASN A 15 8.87 -4.76 -34.65
N ALA A 16 8.62 -3.74 -35.50
CA ALA A 16 8.56 -2.34 -35.08
C ALA A 16 7.39 -2.01 -34.13
N GLY A 17 6.39 -2.90 -34.00
CA GLY A 17 5.31 -2.76 -33.05
C GLY A 17 5.71 -3.08 -31.61
N ILE A 18 6.86 -3.76 -31.39
CA ILE A 18 7.42 -4.08 -30.08
C ILE A 18 8.53 -3.10 -29.71
N ALA A 19 9.46 -2.87 -30.61
CA ALA A 19 10.52 -1.87 -30.47
C ALA A 19 10.88 -1.29 -31.82
N THR A 20 11.35 -0.05 -31.86
CA THR A 20 11.95 0.56 -33.05
C THR A 20 13.45 0.70 -32.83
N VAL A 21 14.20 0.78 -33.95
CA VAL A 21 15.63 1.06 -33.93
C VAL A 21 15.97 2.15 -34.91
N ASN A 22 16.83 3.08 -34.52
CA ASN A 22 17.37 4.06 -35.44
C ASN A 22 18.38 3.37 -36.35
N GLU A 23 18.14 3.40 -37.65
CA GLU A 23 18.91 2.66 -38.67
C GLU A 23 20.42 3.01 -38.69
N THR A 24 20.77 4.22 -38.26
CA THR A 24 22.16 4.72 -38.30
C THR A 24 22.84 4.65 -36.94
N THR A 25 22.13 5.06 -35.88
CA THR A 25 22.73 5.15 -34.52
C THR A 25 22.60 3.86 -33.73
N GLY A 26 21.65 2.98 -34.09
CA GLY A 26 21.33 1.79 -33.32
C GLY A 26 20.57 2.04 -32.01
N GLU A 27 20.04 3.26 -31.84
CA GLU A 27 19.22 3.60 -30.64
C GLU A 27 17.89 2.86 -30.72
N ILE A 28 17.57 2.11 -29.64
CA ILE A 28 16.37 1.30 -29.53
C ILE A 28 15.35 2.02 -28.67
N THR A 29 14.10 2.11 -29.18
CA THR A 29 12.95 2.65 -28.45
C THR A 29 11.90 1.56 -28.25
N ALA A 30 11.52 1.28 -27.01
CA ALA A 30 10.42 0.36 -26.68
C ALA A 30 9.06 0.94 -27.09
N VAL A 31 8.17 0.13 -27.68
CA VAL A 31 6.85 0.54 -28.18
C VAL A 31 5.74 -0.22 -27.44
N ALA A 32 5.80 -1.55 -27.37
CA ALA A 32 4.82 -2.38 -26.69
C ALA A 32 5.47 -3.62 -26.12
N ALA A 33 4.82 -4.22 -25.12
CA ALA A 33 5.28 -5.47 -24.49
C ALA A 33 5.41 -6.60 -25.54
N GLY A 34 6.52 -7.34 -25.44
CA GLY A 34 6.81 -8.45 -26.33
C GLY A 34 8.30 -8.66 -26.53
N THR A 35 8.65 -9.59 -27.42
CA THR A 35 10.03 -9.88 -27.77
C THR A 35 10.24 -9.71 -29.26
N THR A 36 11.31 -9.05 -29.64
CA THR A 36 11.71 -8.82 -31.04
C THR A 36 13.20 -8.97 -31.20
N THR A 37 13.65 -9.10 -32.45
CA THR A 37 15.05 -9.18 -32.80
C THR A 37 15.49 -7.90 -33.48
N VAL A 38 16.60 -7.32 -33.03
CA VAL A 38 17.30 -6.22 -33.72
C VAL A 38 18.51 -6.80 -34.41
N MET A 39 18.73 -6.42 -35.65
CA MET A 39 19.81 -6.88 -36.51
C MET A 39 20.70 -5.72 -36.97
N GLY A 40 21.99 -5.89 -36.83
CA GLY A 40 23.01 -4.99 -37.37
C GLY A 40 23.74 -5.66 -38.51
N THR A 41 23.88 -4.95 -39.63
CA THR A 41 24.59 -5.39 -40.85
C THR A 41 25.65 -4.39 -41.25
N ILE A 42 26.76 -4.86 -41.82
CA ILE A 42 27.78 -4.08 -42.50
C ILE A 42 27.97 -4.63 -43.91
N ASP A 43 28.42 -3.81 -44.83
CA ASP A 43 28.70 -4.26 -46.20
C ASP A 43 29.74 -5.39 -46.21
N GLY A 44 29.38 -6.53 -46.82
CA GLY A 44 30.24 -7.70 -46.94
C GLY A 44 30.47 -8.50 -45.69
N GLY A 45 29.76 -8.18 -44.59
CA GLY A 45 29.84 -8.91 -43.30
C GLY A 45 28.61 -9.73 -43.00
N ASP A 46 28.79 -10.68 -42.07
CA ASP A 46 27.66 -11.44 -41.53
C ASP A 46 26.81 -10.57 -40.58
N PRO A 47 25.48 -10.72 -40.59
CA PRO A 47 24.61 -9.98 -39.71
C PRO A 47 24.81 -10.42 -38.26
N VAL A 48 24.69 -9.46 -37.31
CA VAL A 48 24.64 -9.71 -35.88
C VAL A 48 23.24 -9.42 -35.37
N THR A 49 22.78 -10.20 -34.41
CA THR A 49 21.43 -10.06 -33.85
C THR A 49 21.46 -9.95 -32.35
N ILE A 50 20.49 -9.19 -31.81
CA ILE A 50 20.21 -9.13 -30.39
C ILE A 50 18.71 -9.31 -30.15
N THR A 51 18.34 -10.13 -29.17
CA THR A 51 16.95 -10.25 -28.72
C THR A 51 16.63 -9.12 -27.76
N VAL A 52 15.59 -8.38 -28.06
CA VAL A 52 15.06 -7.29 -27.21
C VAL A 52 13.72 -7.72 -26.64
N THR A 53 13.64 -7.78 -25.33
CA THR A 53 12.38 -8.02 -24.61
C THR A 53 11.91 -6.71 -23.98
N VAL A 54 10.71 -6.27 -24.37
CA VAL A 54 10.01 -5.15 -23.77
C VAL A 54 9.01 -5.70 -22.77
N ASN A 55 9.21 -5.41 -21.49
CA ASN A 55 8.27 -5.78 -20.46
C ASN A 55 7.06 -4.82 -20.51
N GLY A 56 5.84 -5.37 -20.39
CA GLY A 56 4.64 -4.56 -20.25
C GLY A 56 4.68 -3.74 -18.94
N GLN A 57 4.12 -2.55 -18.99
CA GLN A 57 3.84 -1.83 -17.75
C GLN A 57 2.80 -2.63 -16.96
N GLN A 58 3.15 -3.06 -15.76
CA GLN A 58 2.14 -3.60 -14.84
C GLN A 58 1.20 -2.47 -14.45
N LYS A 59 -0.11 -2.72 -14.58
CA LYS A 59 -1.11 -1.79 -14.06
C LYS A 59 -0.86 -1.61 -12.55
N PRO A 60 -0.77 -0.38 -12.06
CA PRO A 60 -0.64 -0.16 -10.62
C PRO A 60 -1.80 -0.82 -9.87
N PHE A 61 -1.52 -1.43 -8.74
CA PHE A 61 -2.54 -1.99 -7.86
C PHE A 61 -2.26 -1.62 -6.40
N ILE A 62 -3.33 -1.61 -5.60
CA ILE A 62 -3.32 -1.52 -4.14
C ILE A 62 -4.15 -2.65 -3.57
N ILE A 63 -3.66 -3.29 -2.52
CA ILE A 63 -4.36 -4.33 -1.76
C ILE A 63 -4.36 -3.90 -0.31
N LEU A 64 -5.50 -3.98 0.36
CA LEU A 64 -5.68 -3.67 1.76
C LEU A 64 -5.95 -4.96 2.54
N ALA A 65 -5.29 -5.14 3.68
CA ALA A 65 -5.48 -6.32 4.51
C ALA A 65 -6.79 -6.28 5.32
N GLU A 66 -7.22 -5.07 5.69
CA GLU A 66 -8.39 -4.86 6.53
C GLU A 66 -9.59 -4.36 5.70
N GLU A 67 -10.69 -5.11 5.69
CA GLU A 67 -11.96 -4.68 5.10
C GLU A 67 -12.87 -3.98 6.14
N GLU A 68 -12.76 -4.40 7.42
CA GLU A 68 -13.53 -3.87 8.54
C GLU A 68 -12.66 -3.67 9.78
N LEU A 69 -12.88 -2.60 10.52
CA LEU A 69 -12.20 -2.28 11.77
C LEU A 69 -13.19 -1.85 12.86
N ASN A 70 -12.93 -2.31 14.09
CA ASN A 70 -13.63 -1.84 15.29
C ASN A 70 -12.63 -1.10 16.17
N LEU A 71 -12.84 0.18 16.36
CA LEU A 71 -11.99 1.06 17.16
C LEU A 71 -12.79 1.69 18.31
N SER A 72 -12.10 2.17 19.32
CA SER A 72 -12.68 3.02 20.37
C SER A 72 -12.28 4.47 20.14
N VAL A 73 -13.08 5.40 20.64
CA VAL A 73 -12.73 6.83 20.59
C VAL A 73 -11.35 7.07 21.23
N GLY A 74 -10.46 7.70 20.47
CA GLY A 74 -9.07 7.98 20.83
C GLY A 74 -8.06 6.94 20.33
N ASP A 75 -8.51 5.82 19.74
CA ASP A 75 -7.63 4.82 19.17
C ASP A 75 -6.97 5.31 17.88
N ARG A 76 -5.76 4.81 17.65
CA ARG A 76 -5.03 4.98 16.39
C ARG A 76 -4.72 3.61 15.81
N TYR A 77 -4.95 3.45 14.51
CA TYR A 77 -4.72 2.21 13.79
C TYR A 77 -3.94 2.46 12.51
N GLN A 78 -2.91 1.67 12.26
CA GLN A 78 -2.14 1.72 11.02
C GLN A 78 -2.70 0.66 10.07
N LEU A 79 -3.28 1.09 8.94
CA LEU A 79 -3.72 0.18 7.88
C LEU A 79 -2.52 -0.55 7.27
N THR A 80 -2.71 -1.85 7.00
CA THR A 80 -1.72 -2.69 6.33
C THR A 80 -2.11 -2.83 4.86
N TYR A 81 -1.28 -2.30 3.97
CA TYR A 81 -1.54 -2.36 2.54
C TYR A 81 -0.29 -2.65 1.73
N GLU A 82 -0.49 -3.20 0.54
CA GLU A 82 0.56 -3.47 -0.44
C GLU A 82 0.26 -2.72 -1.73
N VAL A 83 1.29 -2.23 -2.40
CA VAL A 83 1.23 -1.56 -3.70
C VAL A 83 2.15 -2.25 -4.70
N SER A 84 1.86 -2.11 -5.99
CA SER A 84 2.61 -2.76 -7.07
C SER A 84 4.09 -2.38 -7.15
N SER A 85 4.48 -1.20 -6.66
CA SER A 85 5.87 -0.73 -6.57
C SER A 85 5.99 0.43 -5.58
N GLU A 86 7.19 0.73 -5.12
CA GLU A 86 7.48 1.83 -4.19
C GLU A 86 7.17 3.23 -4.77
N ASP A 87 7.08 3.35 -6.10
CA ASP A 87 6.75 4.60 -6.79
C ASP A 87 5.24 4.89 -6.81
N VAL A 88 4.39 3.96 -6.35
CA VAL A 88 2.94 4.15 -6.31
C VAL A 88 2.55 4.97 -5.09
N GLU A 89 2.05 6.17 -5.33
CA GLU A 89 1.50 7.05 -4.30
C GLU A 89 0.03 6.72 -4.03
N VAL A 90 -0.35 6.64 -2.74
CA VAL A 90 -1.73 6.38 -2.32
C VAL A 90 -2.29 7.62 -1.62
N GLU A 91 -3.44 8.07 -2.06
CA GLU A 91 -4.24 9.10 -1.40
C GLU A 91 -5.30 8.44 -0.52
N TRP A 92 -5.31 8.80 0.76
CA TRP A 92 -6.27 8.30 1.74
C TRP A 92 -7.32 9.35 2.08
N THR A 93 -8.58 8.94 2.13
CA THR A 93 -9.72 9.79 2.47
C THR A 93 -10.66 9.11 3.45
N SER A 94 -11.37 9.90 4.26
CA SER A 94 -12.43 9.43 5.16
C SER A 94 -13.77 9.99 4.70
N SER A 95 -14.82 9.17 4.77
CA SER A 95 -16.19 9.60 4.46
C SER A 95 -16.76 10.56 5.51
N ASP A 96 -16.22 10.54 6.74
CA ASP A 96 -16.62 11.44 7.83
C ASP A 96 -15.43 11.78 8.72
N THR A 97 -14.77 12.89 8.42
CA THR A 97 -13.60 13.37 9.16
C THR A 97 -13.91 13.87 10.58
N THR A 98 -15.17 14.01 10.94
CA THR A 98 -15.57 14.34 12.33
C THR A 98 -15.56 13.12 13.24
N LYS A 99 -15.64 11.92 12.66
CA LYS A 99 -15.63 10.64 13.38
C LYS A 99 -14.29 9.93 13.28
N ALA A 100 -13.69 9.87 12.09
CA ALA A 100 -12.36 9.33 11.87
C ALA A 100 -11.58 10.15 10.85
N THR A 101 -10.31 10.38 11.11
CA THR A 101 -9.36 10.92 10.13
C THR A 101 -8.39 9.85 9.70
N VAL A 102 -7.77 10.04 8.55
CA VAL A 102 -6.69 9.21 8.06
C VAL A 102 -5.58 10.11 7.50
N ASN A 103 -4.33 9.78 7.80
CA ASN A 103 -3.18 10.51 7.27
C ASN A 103 -2.64 9.89 5.98
N ARG A 104 -1.64 10.53 5.37
CA ARG A 104 -1.03 10.09 4.11
C ARG A 104 -0.43 8.67 4.16
N ASN A 105 -0.07 8.20 5.35
CA ASN A 105 0.52 6.87 5.55
C ASN A 105 -0.52 5.79 5.84
N GLY A 106 -1.83 6.11 5.74
CA GLY A 106 -2.91 5.17 6.07
C GLY A 106 -3.11 4.96 7.57
N GLN A 107 -2.64 5.85 8.43
CA GLN A 107 -2.94 5.79 9.87
C GLN A 107 -4.27 6.48 10.15
N ILE A 108 -5.19 5.73 10.73
CA ILE A 108 -6.52 6.17 11.15
C ILE A 108 -6.45 6.68 12.60
N GLU A 109 -7.18 7.76 12.90
CA GLU A 109 -7.45 8.25 14.25
C GLU A 109 -8.96 8.30 14.46
N ALA A 110 -9.46 7.58 15.47
CA ALA A 110 -10.86 7.56 15.86
C ALA A 110 -11.19 8.75 16.77
N ILE A 111 -12.01 9.68 16.29
CA ILE A 111 -12.28 10.97 16.97
C ILE A 111 -13.58 10.91 17.78
N ALA A 112 -14.64 10.37 17.19
CA ALA A 112 -15.96 10.29 17.80
C ALA A 112 -16.68 9.01 17.41
N GLU A 113 -17.69 8.63 18.18
CA GLU A 113 -18.53 7.47 17.92
C GLU A 113 -19.16 7.55 16.51
N GLY A 114 -19.20 6.42 15.83
CA GLY A 114 -19.77 6.30 14.51
C GLY A 114 -19.75 4.89 13.95
N GLU A 115 -20.75 4.61 13.14
CA GLU A 115 -20.83 3.37 12.39
C GLU A 115 -20.63 3.65 10.90
N ASN A 116 -20.09 2.67 10.19
CA ASN A 116 -19.92 2.72 8.72
C ASN A 116 -19.10 3.91 8.20
N VAL A 117 -18.08 4.36 8.94
CA VAL A 117 -17.13 5.34 8.43
C VAL A 117 -16.20 4.64 7.44
N THR A 118 -16.26 5.04 6.17
CA THR A 118 -15.46 4.42 5.12
C THR A 118 -14.14 5.18 4.95
N ILE A 119 -13.04 4.47 5.11
CA ILE A 119 -11.69 4.94 4.74
C ILE A 119 -11.41 4.40 3.34
N THR A 120 -11.02 5.26 2.43
CA THR A 120 -10.73 4.92 1.03
C THR A 120 -9.28 5.25 0.71
N GLY A 121 -8.55 4.27 0.16
CA GLY A 121 -7.22 4.44 -0.43
C GLY A 121 -7.31 4.38 -1.95
N ARG A 122 -6.74 5.37 -2.65
CA ARG A 122 -6.71 5.46 -4.12
C ARG A 122 -5.29 5.65 -4.59
N ILE A 123 -4.97 5.03 -5.73
CA ILE A 123 -3.71 5.28 -6.41
C ILE A 123 -3.78 6.65 -7.08
N VAL A 124 -2.80 7.51 -6.82
CA VAL A 124 -2.69 8.81 -7.47
C VAL A 124 -2.45 8.63 -8.97
N GLY A 125 -3.33 9.20 -9.79
CA GLY A 125 -3.30 9.00 -11.24
C GLY A 125 -3.82 7.65 -11.74
N GLY A 126 -4.29 6.78 -10.83
CA GLY A 126 -4.93 5.50 -11.15
C GLY A 126 -6.37 5.67 -11.64
N ALA A 127 -6.96 4.58 -12.12
CA ALA A 127 -8.36 4.55 -12.52
C ALA A 127 -9.29 4.57 -11.28
N GLU A 128 -10.57 4.91 -11.48
CA GLU A 128 -11.57 4.99 -10.39
C GLU A 128 -11.81 3.64 -9.70
N GLU A 129 -11.65 2.54 -10.44
CA GLU A 129 -11.72 1.17 -9.93
C GLU A 129 -10.49 0.76 -9.11
N ASP A 130 -9.35 1.47 -9.22
CA ASP A 130 -8.11 1.16 -8.51
C ASP A 130 -8.12 1.78 -7.12
N LYS A 131 -9.09 1.38 -6.30
CA LYS A 131 -9.27 1.84 -4.92
C LYS A 131 -9.56 0.68 -3.99
N VAL A 132 -9.20 0.87 -2.73
CA VAL A 132 -9.54 -0.02 -1.62
C VAL A 132 -10.34 0.73 -0.58
N THR A 133 -11.16 0.02 0.17
CA THR A 133 -11.98 0.59 1.23
C THR A 133 -11.92 -0.26 2.49
N CYS A 134 -11.92 0.42 3.64
CA CYS A 134 -12.09 -0.19 4.95
C CYS A 134 -13.25 0.49 5.67
N THR A 135 -14.17 -0.29 6.20
CA THR A 135 -15.30 0.21 7.00
C THR A 135 -14.90 0.23 8.46
N VAL A 136 -15.00 1.39 9.10
CA VAL A 136 -14.62 1.59 10.51
C VAL A 136 -15.87 1.84 11.34
N THR A 137 -16.01 1.04 12.41
CA THR A 137 -16.99 1.25 13.47
C THR A 137 -16.26 1.75 14.71
N ILE A 138 -16.69 2.90 15.24
CA ILE A 138 -16.07 3.54 16.41
C ILE A 138 -17.04 3.52 17.58
N ARG A 139 -16.62 2.88 18.65
CA ARG A 139 -17.38 2.77 19.89
C ARG A 139 -16.89 3.75 20.93
N PRO A 140 -17.71 4.09 21.94
CA PRO A 140 -17.24 4.88 23.06
C PRO A 140 -16.03 4.22 23.71
N LYS A 141 -15.09 5.04 24.17
CA LYS A 141 -14.00 4.55 25.00
C LYS A 141 -14.60 3.96 26.28
N GLN A 142 -14.34 2.68 26.54
CA GLN A 142 -14.70 2.10 27.83
C GLN A 142 -13.89 2.82 28.90
N GLU A 143 -14.58 3.50 29.80
CA GLU A 143 -13.94 3.98 31.03
C GLU A 143 -13.56 2.74 31.84
N GLU A 144 -12.29 2.56 32.05
CA GLU A 144 -11.79 1.59 32.99
C GLU A 144 -12.31 2.02 34.38
N THR A 145 -13.36 1.35 34.86
CA THR A 145 -13.85 1.63 36.22
C THR A 145 -12.69 1.36 37.16
N ALA A 146 -12.29 2.39 37.88
CA ALA A 146 -11.24 2.23 38.90
C ALA A 146 -11.60 1.05 39.82
N PRO A 147 -10.64 0.20 40.17
CA PRO A 147 -10.91 -0.92 41.06
C PRO A 147 -11.50 -0.40 42.37
N GLU A 148 -12.69 -0.86 42.69
CA GLU A 148 -13.40 -0.46 43.89
C GLU A 148 -13.30 -1.57 44.93
N ILE A 149 -12.90 -1.20 46.14
CA ILE A 149 -12.90 -2.12 47.29
C ILE A 149 -14.10 -1.79 48.16
N SER A 150 -14.92 -2.77 48.46
CA SER A 150 -16.02 -2.63 49.39
C SER A 150 -15.84 -3.60 50.58
N LEU A 151 -16.08 -3.11 51.77
CA LEU A 151 -16.13 -3.96 52.96
C LEU A 151 -17.55 -4.51 53.13
N GLN A 152 -17.66 -5.75 53.57
CA GLN A 152 -18.96 -6.38 53.82
C GLN A 152 -19.70 -5.77 55.05
N GLU A 153 -18.94 -5.17 55.95
CA GLU A 153 -19.48 -4.54 57.14
C GLU A 153 -19.00 -3.10 57.30
N ALA A 154 -19.93 -2.18 57.53
CA ALA A 154 -19.64 -0.76 57.72
C ALA A 154 -19.13 -0.42 59.14
N SER A 155 -19.33 -1.32 60.13
CA SER A 155 -18.85 -1.16 61.50
C SER A 155 -18.56 -2.51 62.17
N LEU A 156 -17.55 -2.53 62.99
CA LEU A 156 -17.13 -3.73 63.72
C LEU A 156 -16.95 -3.37 65.23
N LYS A 157 -17.49 -4.20 66.10
CA LYS A 157 -17.29 -4.08 67.54
C LYS A 157 -16.39 -5.21 68.00
N LEU A 158 -15.23 -4.85 68.52
CA LEU A 158 -14.27 -5.81 69.11
C LEU A 158 -14.13 -5.63 70.56
N LEU A 159 -13.84 -6.75 71.26
CA LEU A 159 -13.40 -6.72 72.65
C LEU A 159 -11.88 -6.56 72.71
N GLU A 160 -11.38 -6.02 73.80
CA GLU A 160 -9.94 -5.88 73.99
C GLU A 160 -9.23 -7.24 73.88
N GLY A 161 -8.19 -7.31 73.03
CA GLY A 161 -7.42 -8.52 72.72
C GLY A 161 -7.99 -9.44 71.66
N SER A 162 -9.11 -9.10 71.00
CA SER A 162 -9.62 -9.87 69.85
C SER A 162 -9.01 -9.38 68.50
N GLU A 163 -8.85 -10.34 67.60
CA GLU A 163 -8.38 -10.11 66.22
C GLU A 163 -9.47 -10.48 65.23
N VAL A 164 -9.57 -9.71 64.13
CA VAL A 164 -10.48 -10.04 63.05
C VAL A 164 -9.80 -9.71 61.70
N THR A 165 -10.02 -10.55 60.70
CA THR A 165 -9.60 -10.30 59.32
C THR A 165 -10.78 -9.76 58.52
N LEU A 166 -10.60 -8.57 57.94
CA LEU A 166 -11.60 -7.98 57.04
C LEU A 166 -11.60 -8.70 55.69
N ASN A 167 -12.78 -9.09 55.24
CA ASN A 167 -12.99 -9.64 53.93
C ASN A 167 -13.44 -8.54 52.97
N TYR A 168 -12.90 -8.55 51.77
CA TYR A 168 -13.25 -7.64 50.66
C TYR A 168 -13.73 -8.42 49.45
N LYS A 169 -14.53 -7.81 48.64
CA LYS A 169 -14.97 -8.31 47.34
C LYS A 169 -14.36 -7.48 46.19
#